data_0f3b1230587610704dfe1791e211c4e6
#
_entry.id   0f3b1230587610704dfe1791e211c4e6
#
_cell.length_a   1.000
_cell.length_b   1.000
_cell.length_c   1.000
_cell.angle_alpha   90.00
_cell.angle_beta   90.00
_cell.angle_gamma   90.00
#
_symmetry.space_group_name_H-M   'P 1'
#
loop_
_entity.id
_entity.type
_entity.pdbx_description
1 polymer ?
#
loop_
_entity_poly.entity_id
_entity_poly.type
_entity_poly.pdbx_seq_one_letter_code
_entity_poly.pdbx_strand_id
1 'polypeptide(L)'
;LAIECMGIENKQQRIDMFFAKLDNILDITAKQLDERFQFQKTAMAKQFPLLMKYLWVGAEGLKPEETIESVINHGTLGIGFIGLAECLVALIGHHHGESEEAQDLGLKIITYMRDRANEFSDQYHHNYSILATPAEGLSGKFTKKDRKQFGIIPGVTDRDYYTNSNHVPVYYKCTALKKAKIEAPYHNLTRGGHIFYVEIDGDATHNPAVISSVVDMMDKYNMGYGSVNHNRNRCLDCGYENADANLEVCPKCGSHHIDKLQRITGYLVGTTDRWNSGKLAELHDRVTHIDTPQK
;
A
#
# COMPACT_ATOMS: atom_id res chain seq x y z
N LEU A 1 6.58 14.99 6.31
CA LEU A 1 7.87 15.53 5.85
C LEU A 1 7.68 16.61 4.79
N ALA A 2 7.04 16.29 3.65
CA ALA A 2 6.89 17.23 2.53
C ALA A 2 6.13 18.53 2.91
N ILE A 3 5.07 18.42 3.70
CA ILE A 3 4.27 19.56 4.19
C ILE A 3 5.17 20.59 4.91
N GLU A 4 6.12 20.14 5.72
CA GLU A 4 7.04 21.02 6.44
C GLU A 4 8.02 21.79 5.53
N CYS A 5 8.10 21.37 4.26
CA CYS A 5 8.95 22.03 3.27
C CYS A 5 8.17 23.01 2.38
N MET A 6 6.82 22.97 2.40
CA MET A 6 5.97 23.77 1.48
C MET A 6 6.21 25.29 1.58
N GLY A 7 6.63 25.80 2.74
CA GLY A 7 6.95 27.24 2.91
C GLY A 7 8.22 27.71 2.19
N ILE A 8 8.99 26.80 1.60
CA ILE A 8 10.21 27.16 0.85
C ILE A 8 9.80 27.48 -0.59
N GLU A 9 9.95 28.74 -1.02
CA GLU A 9 9.54 29.21 -2.36
C GLU A 9 10.32 28.53 -3.49
N ASN A 10 11.65 28.45 -3.34
CA ASN A 10 12.48 27.82 -4.35
C ASN A 10 12.28 26.32 -4.39
N LYS A 11 11.81 25.81 -5.54
CA LYS A 11 11.50 24.39 -5.74
C LYS A 11 12.67 23.45 -5.45
N GLN A 12 13.88 23.80 -5.93
CA GLN A 12 15.04 22.93 -5.72
C GLN A 12 15.43 22.88 -4.24
N GLN A 13 15.46 24.02 -3.54
CA GLN A 13 15.74 24.08 -2.12
C GLN A 13 14.69 23.33 -1.29
N ARG A 14 13.42 23.37 -1.70
CA ARG A 14 12.34 22.59 -1.09
C ARG A 14 12.58 21.10 -1.19
N ILE A 15 12.96 20.63 -2.38
CA ILE A 15 13.29 19.22 -2.63
C ILE A 15 14.54 18.82 -1.83
N ASP A 16 15.59 19.63 -1.82
CA ASP A 16 16.82 19.34 -1.07
C ASP A 16 16.55 19.24 0.43
N MET A 17 15.74 20.14 0.98
CA MET A 17 15.32 20.09 2.38
C MET A 17 14.49 18.84 2.69
N PHE A 18 13.61 18.44 1.76
CA PHE A 18 12.85 17.21 1.92
C PHE A 18 13.76 15.98 1.98
N PHE A 19 14.78 15.87 1.10
CA PHE A 19 15.71 14.76 1.14
C PHE A 19 16.54 14.74 2.43
N ALA A 20 16.98 15.90 2.93
CA ALA A 20 17.69 15.98 4.20
C ALA A 20 16.82 15.49 5.39
N LYS A 21 15.53 15.86 5.40
CA LYS A 21 14.57 15.36 6.40
C LYS A 21 14.30 13.86 6.24
N LEU A 22 14.16 13.39 5.01
CA LEU A 22 13.94 11.97 4.70
C LEU A 22 15.12 11.13 5.20
N ASP A 23 16.34 11.57 4.94
CA ASP A 23 17.56 10.89 5.40
C ASP A 23 17.57 10.71 6.92
N ASN A 24 17.35 11.80 7.65
CA ASN A 24 17.28 11.75 9.12
C ASN A 24 16.18 10.78 9.64
N ILE A 25 15.02 10.75 9.00
CA ILE A 25 13.94 9.83 9.40
C ILE A 25 14.28 8.38 9.05
N LEU A 26 14.97 8.13 7.94
CA LEU A 26 15.45 6.80 7.58
C LEU A 26 16.45 6.27 8.60
N ASP A 27 17.41 7.10 9.03
CA ASP A 27 18.36 6.74 10.11
C ASP A 27 17.65 6.38 11.41
N ILE A 28 16.70 7.21 11.85
CA ILE A 28 15.90 6.94 13.05
C ILE A 28 15.11 5.63 12.91
N THR A 29 14.50 5.41 11.74
CA THR A 29 13.70 4.21 11.47
C THR A 29 14.57 2.96 11.47
N ALA A 30 15.73 3.00 10.83
CA ALA A 30 16.66 1.87 10.80
C ALA A 30 17.14 1.50 12.21
N LYS A 31 17.50 2.49 13.01
CA LYS A 31 17.91 2.29 14.41
C LYS A 31 16.78 1.67 15.25
N GLN A 32 15.55 2.17 15.13
CA GLN A 32 14.41 1.61 15.83
C GLN A 32 14.09 0.16 15.41
N LEU A 33 14.28 -0.17 14.14
CA LEU A 33 14.10 -1.54 13.65
C LEU A 33 15.19 -2.47 14.21
N ASP A 34 16.44 -2.02 14.27
CA ASP A 34 17.52 -2.77 14.92
C ASP A 34 17.24 -2.98 16.42
N GLU A 35 16.88 -1.94 17.17
CA GLU A 35 16.52 -2.03 18.59
C GLU A 35 15.37 -3.06 18.81
N ARG A 36 14.37 -3.09 17.92
CA ARG A 36 13.30 -4.10 17.95
C ARG A 36 13.81 -5.50 17.68
N PHE A 37 14.69 -5.65 16.71
CA PHE A 37 15.31 -6.93 16.40
C PHE A 37 16.11 -7.44 17.61
N GLN A 38 16.94 -6.60 18.24
CA GLN A 38 17.71 -6.94 19.44
C GLN A 38 16.81 -7.40 20.60
N PHE A 39 15.62 -6.81 20.74
CA PHE A 39 14.62 -7.26 21.71
C PHE A 39 13.99 -8.58 21.30
N GLN A 40 13.54 -8.73 20.05
CA GLN A 40 12.82 -9.89 19.57
C GLN A 40 13.68 -11.17 19.61
N LYS A 41 14.96 -11.08 19.31
CA LYS A 41 15.88 -12.24 19.29
C LYS A 41 16.02 -12.93 20.65
N THR A 42 15.72 -12.22 21.75
CA THR A 42 15.74 -12.79 23.12
C THR A 42 14.53 -13.63 23.47
N ALA A 43 13.49 -13.62 22.63
CA ALA A 43 12.29 -14.42 22.87
C ALA A 43 12.60 -15.91 22.74
N MET A 44 11.88 -16.75 23.49
CA MET A 44 12.09 -18.21 23.51
C MET A 44 11.25 -18.91 22.46
N ALA A 45 11.78 -19.97 21.87
CA ALA A 45 11.14 -20.79 20.85
C ALA A 45 9.75 -21.29 21.26
N LYS A 46 9.56 -21.67 22.52
CA LYS A 46 8.27 -22.12 23.09
C LYS A 46 7.13 -21.08 22.99
N GLN A 47 7.46 -19.80 22.82
CA GLN A 47 6.45 -18.74 22.63
C GLN A 47 5.83 -18.74 21.23
N PHE A 48 6.45 -19.45 20.28
CA PHE A 48 6.06 -19.46 18.86
C PHE A 48 5.87 -20.87 18.29
N PRO A 49 5.06 -21.74 18.90
CA PRO A 49 5.01 -23.17 18.55
C PRO A 49 4.60 -23.44 17.10
N LEU A 50 3.70 -22.63 16.53
CA LEU A 50 3.29 -22.78 15.14
C LEU A 50 4.37 -22.34 14.15
N LEU A 51 5.03 -21.21 14.42
CA LEU A 51 6.11 -20.68 13.59
C LEU A 51 7.30 -21.64 13.59
N MET A 52 7.67 -22.15 14.76
CA MET A 52 8.74 -23.13 14.94
C MET A 52 8.47 -24.43 14.19
N LYS A 53 7.23 -24.91 14.22
CA LYS A 53 6.89 -26.23 13.65
C LYS A 53 6.74 -26.19 12.12
N TYR A 54 6.24 -25.08 11.56
CA TYR A 54 5.74 -25.07 10.18
C TYR A 54 6.31 -23.99 9.27
N LEU A 55 6.85 -22.91 9.80
CA LEU A 55 7.08 -21.70 9.01
C LEU A 55 8.53 -21.19 9.02
N TRP A 56 9.24 -21.31 10.13
CA TRP A 56 10.59 -20.78 10.21
C TRP A 56 11.63 -21.78 9.72
N VAL A 57 12.38 -21.36 8.72
CA VAL A 57 13.51 -22.11 8.17
C VAL A 57 14.61 -22.23 9.24
N GLY A 58 15.12 -23.43 9.45
CA GLY A 58 16.17 -23.69 10.43
C GLY A 58 15.68 -23.88 11.87
N ALA A 59 14.34 -23.95 12.06
CA ALA A 59 13.74 -24.14 13.38
C ALA A 59 13.76 -25.60 13.89
N GLU A 60 14.06 -26.56 13.00
CA GLU A 60 13.90 -28.01 13.26
C GLU A 60 14.79 -28.52 14.41
N GLY A 61 15.93 -27.86 14.64
CA GLY A 61 16.87 -28.23 15.71
C GLY A 61 16.75 -27.40 16.98
N LEU A 62 15.87 -26.40 17.00
CA LEU A 62 15.78 -25.45 18.12
C LEU A 62 14.94 -26.02 19.27
N LYS A 63 15.49 -25.99 20.49
CA LYS A 63 14.77 -26.46 21.67
C LYS A 63 13.82 -25.37 22.21
N PRO A 64 12.74 -25.75 22.92
CA PRO A 64 11.75 -24.81 23.44
C PRO A 64 12.32 -23.68 24.31
N GLU A 65 13.41 -23.93 25.04
CA GLU A 65 14.07 -23.00 25.95
C GLU A 65 15.18 -22.18 25.30
N GLU A 66 15.52 -22.44 24.04
CA GLU A 66 16.49 -21.64 23.29
C GLU A 66 15.84 -20.39 22.73
N THR A 67 16.65 -19.35 22.48
CA THR A 67 16.18 -18.12 21.85
C THR A 67 15.95 -18.30 20.35
N ILE A 68 15.06 -17.49 19.78
CA ILE A 68 14.74 -17.54 18.35
C ILE A 68 15.75 -16.79 17.45
N GLU A 69 16.87 -16.34 18.00
CA GLU A 69 17.85 -15.52 17.29
C GLU A 69 18.30 -16.15 15.96
N SER A 70 18.59 -17.46 15.96
CA SER A 70 19.06 -18.14 14.74
C SER A 70 18.04 -18.16 13.62
N VAL A 71 16.74 -18.17 13.92
CA VAL A 71 15.68 -18.26 12.93
C VAL A 71 15.16 -16.91 12.47
N ILE A 72 15.17 -15.87 13.32
CA ILE A 72 14.72 -14.53 12.91
C ILE A 72 15.78 -13.76 12.11
N ASN A 73 17.03 -14.21 12.11
CA ASN A 73 18.08 -13.63 11.26
C ASN A 73 17.77 -13.72 9.75
N HIS A 74 16.88 -14.62 9.34
CA HIS A 74 16.37 -14.71 7.96
C HIS A 74 15.26 -13.70 7.66
N GLY A 75 14.77 -12.98 8.66
CA GLY A 75 13.69 -12.00 8.52
C GLY A 75 14.15 -10.73 7.80
N THR A 76 13.17 -9.94 7.40
CA THR A 76 13.39 -8.64 6.76
C THR A 76 12.90 -7.52 7.65
N LEU A 77 13.73 -6.51 7.86
CA LEU A 77 13.39 -5.26 8.53
C LEU A 77 12.81 -4.29 7.49
N GLY A 78 11.48 -4.22 7.41
CA GLY A 78 10.78 -3.47 6.38
C GLY A 78 10.62 -1.99 6.74
N ILE A 79 11.12 -1.10 5.88
CA ILE A 79 10.87 0.34 5.94
C ILE A 79 9.71 0.64 5.00
N GLY A 80 8.53 0.91 5.56
CA GLY A 80 7.32 1.19 4.79
C GLY A 80 7.07 2.67 4.59
N PHE A 81 6.37 3.02 3.51
CA PHE A 81 5.93 4.37 3.23
C PHE A 81 4.48 4.42 2.75
N ILE A 82 3.85 5.58 2.94
CA ILE A 82 2.51 5.93 2.44
C ILE A 82 2.52 7.39 1.98
N GLY A 83 1.56 7.76 1.13
CA GLY A 83 1.34 9.15 0.74
C GLY A 83 2.38 9.70 -0.24
N LEU A 84 2.93 8.87 -1.15
CA LEU A 84 3.84 9.38 -2.17
C LEU A 84 3.15 10.42 -3.07
N ALA A 85 1.88 10.18 -3.44
CA ALA A 85 1.12 11.10 -4.26
C ALA A 85 0.99 12.48 -3.60
N GLU A 86 0.55 12.51 -2.33
CA GLU A 86 0.40 13.74 -1.55
C GLU A 86 1.74 14.41 -1.25
N CYS A 87 2.80 13.61 -1.06
CA CYS A 87 4.16 14.12 -0.93
C CYS A 87 4.59 14.91 -2.17
N LEU A 88 4.37 14.37 -3.36
CA LEU A 88 4.71 15.02 -4.63
C LEU A 88 3.87 16.27 -4.85
N VAL A 89 2.56 16.23 -4.52
CA VAL A 89 1.71 17.44 -4.57
C VAL A 89 2.27 18.53 -3.65
N ALA A 90 2.65 18.19 -2.42
CA ALA A 90 3.24 19.16 -1.49
C ALA A 90 4.58 19.72 -1.98
N LEU A 91 5.40 18.94 -2.68
CA LEU A 91 6.71 19.36 -3.16
C LEU A 91 6.65 20.17 -4.45
N ILE A 92 5.81 19.74 -5.42
CA ILE A 92 5.83 20.30 -6.79
C ILE A 92 4.45 20.59 -7.38
N GLY A 93 3.35 20.38 -6.63
CA GLY A 93 1.99 20.72 -7.05
C GLY A 93 1.25 19.64 -7.84
N HIS A 94 1.89 18.53 -8.20
CA HIS A 94 1.30 17.43 -8.97
C HIS A 94 1.73 16.07 -8.41
N HIS A 95 0.86 15.06 -8.53
CA HIS A 95 1.25 13.68 -8.23
C HIS A 95 1.77 12.95 -9.48
N HIS A 96 2.42 11.81 -9.27
CA HIS A 96 3.11 11.03 -10.30
C HIS A 96 2.23 10.47 -11.44
N GLY A 97 0.91 10.51 -11.30
CA GLY A 97 -0.02 10.18 -12.38
C GLY A 97 -0.30 11.35 -13.34
N GLU A 98 0.03 12.59 -12.95
CA GLU A 98 -0.32 13.82 -13.66
C GLU A 98 0.82 14.38 -14.52
N SER A 99 2.08 14.20 -14.11
CA SER A 99 3.22 14.73 -14.85
C SER A 99 4.44 13.80 -14.81
N GLU A 100 5.25 13.84 -15.86
CA GLU A 100 6.53 13.11 -15.94
C GLU A 100 7.50 13.62 -14.87
N GLU A 101 7.56 14.93 -14.61
CA GLU A 101 8.39 15.50 -13.54
C GLU A 101 8.05 14.90 -12.18
N ALA A 102 6.76 14.74 -11.88
CA ALA A 102 6.32 14.13 -10.62
C ALA A 102 6.65 12.64 -10.58
N GLN A 103 6.53 11.93 -11.69
CA GLN A 103 6.92 10.52 -11.80
C GLN A 103 8.43 10.37 -11.56
N ASP A 104 9.26 11.17 -12.19
CA ASP A 104 10.72 11.13 -12.03
C ASP A 104 11.14 11.45 -10.59
N LEU A 105 10.52 12.46 -9.97
CA LEU A 105 10.78 12.79 -8.58
C LEU A 105 10.32 11.65 -7.63
N GLY A 106 9.16 11.04 -7.90
CA GLY A 106 8.68 9.90 -7.15
C GLY A 106 9.64 8.71 -7.21
N LEU A 107 10.11 8.36 -8.41
CA LEU A 107 11.12 7.32 -8.61
C LEU A 107 12.43 7.66 -7.91
N LYS A 108 12.88 8.92 -7.98
CA LYS A 108 14.08 9.38 -7.26
C LYS A 108 13.95 9.22 -5.75
N ILE A 109 12.79 9.56 -5.17
CA ILE A 109 12.53 9.41 -3.73
C ILE A 109 12.62 7.92 -3.32
N ILE A 110 11.91 7.03 -4.02
CA ILE A 110 11.87 5.62 -3.65
C ILE A 110 13.21 4.92 -3.94
N THR A 111 13.92 5.32 -4.99
CA THR A 111 15.29 4.86 -5.27
C THR A 111 16.22 5.23 -4.12
N TYR A 112 16.17 6.49 -3.68
CA TYR A 112 16.96 6.95 -2.54
C TYR A 112 16.68 6.14 -1.27
N MET A 113 15.40 5.91 -0.94
CA MET A 113 15.03 5.07 0.19
C MET A 113 15.58 3.64 0.08
N ARG A 114 15.50 3.02 -1.12
CA ARG A 114 16.06 1.69 -1.38
C ARG A 114 17.57 1.65 -1.18
N ASP A 115 18.29 2.65 -1.70
CA ASP A 115 19.74 2.72 -1.59
C ASP A 115 20.15 2.87 -0.12
N ARG A 116 19.46 3.71 0.65
CA ARG A 116 19.64 3.81 2.11
C ARG A 116 19.35 2.48 2.82
N ALA A 117 18.30 1.75 2.44
CA ALA A 117 18.01 0.44 3.01
C ALA A 117 19.13 -0.58 2.74
N ASN A 118 19.76 -0.54 1.56
CA ASN A 118 20.92 -1.37 1.26
C ASN A 118 22.13 -0.98 2.15
N GLU A 119 22.42 0.31 2.35
CA GLU A 119 23.45 0.78 3.25
C GLU A 119 23.20 0.33 4.70
N PHE A 120 21.96 0.38 5.19
CA PHE A 120 21.59 -0.14 6.51
C PHE A 120 21.79 -1.67 6.61
N SER A 121 21.53 -2.41 5.52
CA SER A 121 21.80 -3.85 5.50
C SER A 121 23.29 -4.14 5.72
N ASP A 122 24.17 -3.38 5.08
CA ASP A 122 25.62 -3.50 5.26
C ASP A 122 26.06 -3.05 6.66
N GLN A 123 25.49 -1.95 7.17
CA GLN A 123 25.84 -1.36 8.46
C GLN A 123 25.42 -2.24 9.66
N TYR A 124 24.19 -2.77 9.63
CA TYR A 124 23.62 -3.52 10.76
C TYR A 124 23.72 -5.04 10.58
N HIS A 125 24.19 -5.52 9.42
CA HIS A 125 24.24 -6.94 9.06
C HIS A 125 22.89 -7.66 9.15
N HIS A 126 21.82 -6.94 8.78
CA HIS A 126 20.45 -7.44 8.69
C HIS A 126 19.86 -7.15 7.30
N ASN A 127 18.83 -7.87 6.93
CA ASN A 127 18.15 -7.64 5.66
C ASN A 127 17.14 -6.48 5.80
N TYR A 128 17.53 -5.27 5.42
CA TYR A 128 16.62 -4.12 5.30
C TYR A 128 16.02 -4.05 3.91
N SER A 129 14.76 -3.67 3.79
CA SER A 129 14.09 -3.50 2.51
C SER A 129 12.99 -2.46 2.55
N ILE A 130 12.68 -1.87 1.39
CA ILE A 130 11.56 -0.94 1.25
C ILE A 130 10.28 -1.72 0.96
N LEU A 131 9.23 -1.40 1.70
CA LEU A 131 7.89 -1.96 1.60
C LEU A 131 6.92 -0.90 1.07
N ALA A 132 6.27 -1.17 -0.04
CA ALA A 132 5.09 -0.42 -0.47
C ALA A 132 3.92 -0.79 0.46
N THR A 133 3.79 -0.07 1.58
CA THR A 133 2.92 -0.43 2.70
C THR A 133 1.45 -0.48 2.29
N PRO A 134 0.76 -1.61 2.45
CA PRO A 134 -0.69 -1.68 2.32
C PRO A 134 -1.33 -1.11 3.61
N ALA A 135 -1.30 0.21 3.76
CA ALA A 135 -1.72 0.88 4.99
C ALA A 135 -3.23 0.81 5.18
N GLU A 136 -3.64 0.24 6.28
CA GLU A 136 -5.04 0.15 6.68
C GLU A 136 -5.44 1.34 7.58
N GLY A 137 -5.14 1.27 8.88
CA GLY A 137 -5.46 2.34 9.82
C GLY A 137 -4.53 3.54 9.75
N LEU A 138 -3.27 3.35 9.31
CA LEU A 138 -2.28 4.43 9.32
C LEU A 138 -2.58 5.54 8.31
N SER A 139 -3.14 5.22 7.14
CA SER A 139 -3.48 6.22 6.13
C SER A 139 -4.40 7.31 6.67
N GLY A 140 -5.50 6.94 7.32
CA GLY A 140 -6.42 7.89 7.95
C GLY A 140 -5.88 8.52 9.24
N LYS A 141 -5.09 7.75 10.03
CA LYS A 141 -4.52 8.26 11.27
C LYS A 141 -3.50 9.38 11.03
N PHE A 142 -2.65 9.23 10.02
CA PHE A 142 -1.65 10.25 9.68
C PHE A 142 -2.31 11.49 9.11
N THR A 143 -3.28 11.36 8.20
CA THR A 143 -4.01 12.51 7.66
C THR A 143 -4.68 13.31 8.77
N LYS A 144 -5.34 12.66 9.75
CA LYS A 144 -5.95 13.34 10.90
C LYS A 144 -4.92 14.10 11.75
N LYS A 145 -3.72 13.53 11.96
CA LYS A 145 -2.64 14.20 12.71
C LYS A 145 -2.13 15.41 11.96
N ASP A 146 -1.84 15.25 10.66
CA ASP A 146 -1.29 16.32 9.85
C ASP A 146 -2.31 17.45 9.63
N ARG A 147 -3.59 17.12 9.45
CA ARG A 147 -4.67 18.12 9.40
C ARG A 147 -4.79 18.92 10.69
N LYS A 148 -4.57 18.27 11.84
CA LYS A 148 -4.56 18.96 13.14
C LYS A 148 -3.38 19.92 13.28
N GLN A 149 -2.24 19.57 12.72
CA GLN A 149 -0.99 20.32 12.84
C GLN A 149 -0.84 21.42 11.79
N PHE A 150 -1.21 21.13 10.54
CA PHE A 150 -0.96 21.98 9.38
C PHE A 150 -2.22 22.54 8.72
N GLY A 151 -3.40 22.15 9.19
CA GLY A 151 -4.68 22.52 8.56
C GLY A 151 -5.02 21.67 7.32
N ILE A 152 -6.06 22.10 6.61
CA ILE A 152 -6.50 21.49 5.35
C ILE A 152 -5.69 22.10 4.21
N ILE A 153 -4.94 21.24 3.51
CA ILE A 153 -4.12 21.58 2.36
C ILE A 153 -4.69 20.84 1.14
N PRO A 154 -5.19 21.54 0.11
CA PRO A 154 -5.76 20.93 -1.08
C PRO A 154 -4.79 19.94 -1.76
N GLY A 155 -5.30 18.74 -2.08
CA GLY A 155 -4.52 17.66 -2.68
C GLY A 155 -3.52 16.96 -1.75
N VAL A 156 -3.44 17.38 -0.47
CA VAL A 156 -2.51 16.80 0.51
C VAL A 156 -3.24 16.30 1.76
N THR A 157 -3.95 17.17 2.50
CA THR A 157 -4.64 16.80 3.74
C THR A 157 -6.15 16.97 3.68
N ASP A 158 -6.71 17.26 2.52
CA ASP A 158 -8.14 17.54 2.30
C ASP A 158 -9.02 16.28 2.28
N ARG A 159 -8.41 15.08 2.18
CA ARG A 159 -9.12 13.77 2.26
C ARG A 159 -8.89 13.09 3.59
N ASP A 160 -9.76 12.16 3.97
CA ASP A 160 -9.69 11.45 5.26
C ASP A 160 -8.66 10.30 5.28
N TYR A 161 -7.86 10.19 4.23
CA TYR A 161 -6.79 9.20 4.09
C TYR A 161 -5.66 9.75 3.22
N TYR A 162 -4.46 9.17 3.37
CA TYR A 162 -3.36 9.28 2.41
C TYR A 162 -3.39 8.10 1.44
N THR A 163 -3.03 8.35 0.19
CA THR A 163 -2.85 7.30 -0.82
C THR A 163 -1.84 6.26 -0.33
N ASN A 164 -2.14 4.98 -0.52
CA ASN A 164 -1.23 3.91 -0.13
C ASN A 164 0.02 3.91 -0.99
N SER A 165 1.16 3.81 -0.32
CA SER A 165 2.50 3.63 -0.93
C SER A 165 2.73 4.45 -2.21
N ASN A 166 3.06 3.78 -3.31
CA ASN A 166 3.36 4.34 -4.63
C ASN A 166 2.16 4.34 -5.58
N HIS A 167 0.95 4.06 -5.09
CA HIS A 167 -0.23 4.08 -5.97
C HIS A 167 -0.55 5.50 -6.43
N VAL A 168 -1.12 5.60 -7.62
CA VAL A 168 -1.87 6.81 -7.99
C VAL A 168 -3.10 6.91 -7.08
N PRO A 169 -3.58 8.13 -6.76
CA PRO A 169 -4.77 8.28 -5.93
C PRO A 169 -5.96 7.50 -6.47
N VAL A 170 -6.72 6.85 -5.58
CA VAL A 170 -7.85 5.98 -5.96
C VAL A 170 -8.95 6.70 -6.74
N TYR A 171 -9.02 8.02 -6.62
CA TYR A 171 -9.93 8.90 -7.36
C TYR A 171 -9.36 9.37 -8.71
N TYR A 172 -8.10 9.05 -9.02
CA TYR A 172 -7.47 9.46 -10.27
C TYR A 172 -7.97 8.59 -11.42
N LYS A 173 -8.74 9.21 -12.33
CA LYS A 173 -9.32 8.52 -13.49
C LYS A 173 -8.23 8.20 -14.53
N CYS A 174 -7.92 6.92 -14.64
CA CYS A 174 -6.99 6.42 -15.65
C CYS A 174 -7.36 4.99 -16.04
N THR A 175 -6.86 4.54 -17.20
CA THR A 175 -7.00 3.15 -17.62
C THR A 175 -6.06 2.25 -16.83
N ALA A 176 -6.37 0.95 -16.75
CA ALA A 176 -5.50 -0.05 -16.11
C ALA A 176 -4.09 -0.02 -16.71
N LEU A 177 -3.98 0.13 -18.03
CA LEU A 177 -2.70 0.23 -18.73
C LEU A 177 -1.92 1.49 -18.34
N LYS A 178 -2.57 2.66 -18.24
CA LYS A 178 -1.91 3.89 -17.79
C LYS A 178 -1.42 3.74 -16.35
N LYS A 179 -2.28 3.18 -15.46
CA LYS A 179 -1.91 2.90 -14.08
C LYS A 179 -0.70 1.97 -13.99
N ALA A 180 -0.70 0.87 -14.75
CA ALA A 180 0.41 -0.07 -14.79
C ALA A 180 1.74 0.60 -15.20
N LYS A 181 1.72 1.43 -16.25
CA LYS A 181 2.92 2.17 -16.70
C LYS A 181 3.49 3.09 -15.62
N ILE A 182 2.62 3.71 -14.80
CA ILE A 182 3.01 4.62 -13.73
C ILE A 182 3.57 3.84 -12.53
N GLU A 183 2.88 2.76 -12.10
CA GLU A 183 3.19 2.07 -10.85
C GLU A 183 4.26 0.96 -10.99
N ALA A 184 4.35 0.30 -12.14
CA ALA A 184 5.28 -0.81 -12.35
C ALA A 184 6.75 -0.48 -12.04
N PRO A 185 7.31 0.69 -12.39
CA PRO A 185 8.71 1.01 -12.08
C PRO A 185 9.03 0.97 -10.59
N TYR A 186 8.05 1.21 -9.71
CA TYR A 186 8.24 1.16 -8.26
C TYR A 186 8.35 -0.27 -7.70
N HIS A 187 7.83 -1.28 -8.41
CA HIS A 187 7.84 -2.66 -7.94
C HIS A 187 9.28 -3.18 -7.75
N ASN A 188 10.20 -2.86 -8.66
CA ASN A 188 11.60 -3.24 -8.53
C ASN A 188 12.34 -2.53 -7.39
N LEU A 189 11.80 -1.41 -6.90
CA LEU A 189 12.36 -0.61 -5.81
C LEU A 189 11.84 -1.05 -4.44
N THR A 190 10.69 -1.72 -4.38
CA THR A 190 9.97 -2.09 -3.15
C THR A 190 10.04 -3.60 -2.92
N ARG A 191 11.24 -4.13 -2.75
CA ARG A 191 11.49 -5.58 -2.61
C ARG A 191 10.93 -6.18 -1.31
N GLY A 192 10.64 -5.38 -0.30
CA GLY A 192 9.97 -5.81 0.92
C GLY A 192 8.50 -6.17 0.71
N GLY A 193 7.91 -5.80 -0.41
CA GLY A 193 6.54 -6.12 -0.82
C GLY A 193 5.87 -4.96 -1.54
N HIS A 194 5.01 -5.30 -2.48
CA HIS A 194 4.18 -4.38 -3.26
C HIS A 194 2.97 -5.13 -3.80
N ILE A 195 1.91 -4.40 -4.15
CA ILE A 195 0.72 -4.94 -4.81
C ILE A 195 0.28 -3.96 -5.89
N PHE A 196 -0.10 -4.46 -7.05
CA PHE A 196 -0.81 -3.70 -8.07
C PHE A 196 -2.31 -3.96 -7.97
N TYR A 197 -3.13 -2.93 -7.91
CA TYR A 197 -4.58 -3.05 -7.83
C TYR A 197 -5.25 -2.56 -9.11
N VAL A 198 -6.10 -3.41 -9.70
CA VAL A 198 -6.98 -3.04 -10.81
C VAL A 198 -8.43 -3.13 -10.34
N GLU A 199 -9.14 -2.02 -10.42
CA GLU A 199 -10.57 -1.96 -10.12
C GLU A 199 -11.34 -2.15 -11.42
N ILE A 200 -12.10 -3.24 -11.53
CA ILE A 200 -12.95 -3.50 -12.69
C ILE A 200 -14.43 -3.36 -12.30
N ASP A 201 -15.24 -2.98 -13.27
CA ASP A 201 -16.69 -2.92 -13.12
C ASP A 201 -17.33 -4.23 -13.61
N GLY A 202 -18.50 -4.55 -13.03
CA GLY A 202 -19.28 -5.70 -13.43
C GLY A 202 -18.79 -7.04 -12.88
N ASP A 203 -19.35 -8.11 -13.46
CA ASP A 203 -19.07 -9.49 -13.05
C ASP A 203 -18.05 -10.15 -13.99
N ALA A 204 -16.82 -10.32 -13.49
CA ALA A 204 -15.74 -10.96 -14.23
C ALA A 204 -16.02 -12.43 -14.59
N THR A 205 -17.00 -13.09 -13.97
CA THR A 205 -17.39 -14.46 -14.32
C THR A 205 -17.97 -14.56 -15.73
N HIS A 206 -18.54 -13.47 -16.24
CA HIS A 206 -19.06 -13.37 -17.60
C HIS A 206 -18.03 -12.97 -18.65
N ASN A 207 -16.86 -12.46 -18.18
CA ASN A 207 -15.74 -12.09 -19.06
C ASN A 207 -14.39 -12.45 -18.42
N PRO A 208 -14.04 -13.73 -18.33
CA PRO A 208 -12.77 -14.15 -17.72
C PRO A 208 -11.54 -13.65 -18.48
N ALA A 209 -11.68 -13.26 -19.75
CA ALA A 209 -10.58 -12.69 -20.53
C ALA A 209 -10.03 -11.40 -19.93
N VAL A 210 -10.82 -10.65 -19.17
CA VAL A 210 -10.34 -9.45 -18.49
C VAL A 210 -9.27 -9.78 -17.43
N ILE A 211 -9.40 -10.90 -16.74
CA ILE A 211 -8.43 -11.37 -15.77
C ILE A 211 -7.11 -11.74 -16.47
N SER A 212 -7.20 -12.52 -17.56
CA SER A 212 -6.02 -12.87 -18.37
C SER A 212 -5.31 -11.62 -18.89
N SER A 213 -6.04 -10.64 -19.39
CA SER A 213 -5.46 -9.37 -19.88
C SER A 213 -4.72 -8.60 -18.78
N VAL A 214 -5.21 -8.63 -17.54
CA VAL A 214 -4.49 -8.01 -16.40
C VAL A 214 -3.22 -8.79 -16.08
N VAL A 215 -3.25 -10.11 -16.09
CA VAL A 215 -2.07 -10.97 -15.87
C VAL A 215 -1.02 -10.73 -16.95
N ASP A 216 -1.41 -10.72 -18.23
CA ASP A 216 -0.53 -10.45 -19.37
C ASP A 216 0.10 -9.04 -19.25
N MET A 217 -0.66 -8.06 -18.80
CA MET A 217 -0.16 -6.72 -18.54
C MET A 217 0.85 -6.70 -17.39
N MET A 218 0.58 -7.43 -16.30
CA MET A 218 1.51 -7.53 -15.17
C MET A 218 2.83 -8.18 -15.60
N ASP A 219 2.78 -9.26 -16.36
CA ASP A 219 3.95 -9.92 -16.93
C ASP A 219 4.75 -8.94 -17.81
N LYS A 220 4.08 -8.30 -18.77
CA LYS A 220 4.69 -7.32 -19.68
C LYS A 220 5.43 -6.19 -18.97
N TYR A 221 4.92 -5.72 -17.82
CA TYR A 221 5.51 -4.62 -17.03
C TYR A 221 6.32 -5.10 -15.84
N ASN A 222 6.63 -6.39 -15.74
CA ASN A 222 7.42 -7.01 -14.68
C ASN A 222 6.87 -6.72 -13.26
N MET A 223 5.57 -6.87 -13.10
CA MET A 223 4.89 -6.72 -11.82
C MET A 223 4.63 -8.08 -11.19
N GLY A 224 5.31 -8.38 -10.07
CA GLY A 224 5.29 -9.72 -9.45
C GLY A 224 4.02 -10.06 -8.67
N TYR A 225 3.22 -9.06 -8.27
CA TYR A 225 2.03 -9.29 -7.45
C TYR A 225 0.95 -8.26 -7.71
N GLY A 226 -0.29 -8.72 -7.84
CA GLY A 226 -1.43 -7.84 -8.09
C GLY A 226 -2.76 -8.44 -7.67
N SER A 227 -3.79 -7.61 -7.68
CA SER A 227 -5.16 -7.96 -7.35
C SER A 227 -6.11 -7.33 -8.36
N VAL A 228 -6.98 -8.15 -8.91
CA VAL A 228 -8.12 -7.69 -9.70
C VAL A 228 -9.31 -7.58 -8.75
N ASN A 229 -9.74 -6.35 -8.51
CA ASN A 229 -10.83 -6.06 -7.59
C ASN A 229 -12.13 -5.84 -8.37
N HIS A 230 -13.18 -6.46 -7.91
CA HIS A 230 -14.55 -6.23 -8.38
C HIS A 230 -15.53 -6.40 -7.22
N ASN A 231 -16.71 -5.79 -7.33
CA ASN A 231 -17.73 -5.93 -6.32
C ASN A 231 -18.35 -7.33 -6.39
N ARG A 232 -18.61 -7.92 -5.24
CA ARG A 232 -19.40 -9.13 -5.13
C ARG A 232 -20.27 -9.05 -3.87
N ASN A 233 -21.57 -9.01 -4.10
CA ASN A 233 -22.54 -8.96 -3.02
C ASN A 233 -23.27 -10.29 -2.95
N ARG A 234 -23.59 -10.71 -1.73
CA ARG A 234 -24.34 -11.92 -1.46
C ARG A 234 -25.49 -11.64 -0.50
N CYS A 235 -26.68 -12.04 -0.87
CA CYS A 235 -27.80 -12.07 0.07
C CYS A 235 -27.61 -13.21 1.06
N LEU A 236 -27.56 -12.93 2.35
CA LEU A 236 -27.37 -13.94 3.39
C LEU A 236 -28.58 -14.83 3.60
N ASP A 237 -29.79 -14.37 3.22
CA ASP A 237 -31.01 -15.14 3.41
C ASP A 237 -31.30 -16.13 2.28
N CYS A 238 -30.98 -15.79 1.02
CA CYS A 238 -31.33 -16.66 -0.12
C CYS A 238 -30.13 -17.04 -1.01
N GLY A 239 -28.93 -16.57 -0.70
CA GLY A 239 -27.72 -16.85 -1.45
C GLY A 239 -27.62 -16.21 -2.84
N TYR A 240 -28.52 -15.25 -3.18
CA TYR A 240 -28.41 -14.50 -4.43
C TYR A 240 -27.13 -13.69 -4.45
N GLU A 241 -26.40 -13.73 -5.57
CA GLU A 241 -25.14 -12.99 -5.75
C GLU A 241 -25.21 -12.08 -6.97
N ASN A 242 -24.57 -10.90 -6.88
CA ASN A 242 -24.35 -10.00 -8.00
C ASN A 242 -23.13 -9.08 -7.76
N ALA A 243 -22.78 -8.27 -8.79
CA ALA A 243 -21.66 -7.33 -8.75
C ALA A 243 -22.08 -5.86 -8.61
N ASP A 244 -23.35 -5.56 -8.38
CA ASP A 244 -23.84 -4.18 -8.24
C ASP A 244 -23.36 -3.56 -6.91
N ALA A 245 -22.46 -2.60 -6.98
CA ALA A 245 -21.90 -1.90 -5.80
C ALA A 245 -22.98 -1.25 -4.92
N ASN A 246 -24.14 -0.89 -5.49
CA ASN A 246 -25.23 -0.18 -4.84
C ASN A 246 -26.37 -1.11 -4.36
N LEU A 247 -26.16 -2.44 -4.42
CA LEU A 247 -27.18 -3.36 -3.96
C LEU A 247 -27.46 -3.22 -2.46
N GLU A 248 -28.66 -2.78 -2.10
CA GLU A 248 -29.11 -2.65 -0.70
C GLU A 248 -30.24 -3.63 -0.38
N VAL A 249 -30.99 -4.04 -1.39
CA VAL A 249 -32.13 -4.95 -1.27
C VAL A 249 -31.99 -6.08 -2.24
N CYS A 250 -32.13 -7.32 -1.78
CA CYS A 250 -32.07 -8.50 -2.63
C CYS A 250 -33.22 -8.52 -3.64
N PRO A 251 -32.97 -8.51 -4.95
CA PRO A 251 -34.05 -8.53 -5.96
C PRO A 251 -34.77 -9.87 -6.00
N LYS A 252 -34.22 -10.95 -5.41
CA LYS A 252 -34.80 -12.28 -5.39
C LYS A 252 -35.76 -12.51 -4.21
N CYS A 253 -35.44 -12.01 -3.01
CA CYS A 253 -36.23 -12.30 -1.81
C CYS A 253 -36.62 -11.06 -1.00
N GLY A 254 -36.23 -9.85 -1.43
CA GLY A 254 -36.57 -8.61 -0.73
C GLY A 254 -35.79 -8.35 0.56
N SER A 255 -34.81 -9.19 0.90
CA SER A 255 -34.01 -9.03 2.11
C SER A 255 -33.03 -7.88 2.02
N HIS A 256 -32.80 -7.18 3.15
CA HIS A 256 -31.75 -6.20 3.33
C HIS A 256 -30.45 -6.80 3.90
N HIS A 257 -30.40 -8.09 4.17
CA HIS A 257 -29.21 -8.76 4.68
C HIS A 257 -28.22 -9.05 3.54
N ILE A 258 -27.56 -8.00 3.06
CA ILE A 258 -26.59 -8.07 1.96
C ILE A 258 -25.17 -8.02 2.52
N ASP A 259 -24.41 -9.09 2.29
CA ASP A 259 -22.97 -9.12 2.54
C ASP A 259 -22.25 -8.53 1.31
N LYS A 260 -21.51 -7.42 1.54
CA LYS A 260 -20.75 -6.73 0.49
C LYS A 260 -19.29 -7.14 0.57
N LEU A 261 -18.92 -8.14 -0.23
CA LEU A 261 -17.55 -8.58 -0.33
C LEU A 261 -16.77 -7.65 -1.26
N GLN A 262 -15.99 -6.79 -0.64
CA GLN A 262 -15.13 -5.82 -1.33
C GLN A 262 -13.73 -5.89 -0.74
N ARG A 263 -12.74 -5.61 -1.55
CA ARG A 263 -11.36 -5.50 -1.12
C ARG A 263 -10.89 -4.07 -1.20
N ILE A 264 -10.24 -3.59 -0.15
CA ILE A 264 -9.51 -2.33 -0.16
C ILE A 264 -8.18 -2.52 0.56
N THR A 265 -7.09 -2.27 -0.12
CA THR A 265 -5.74 -2.48 0.41
C THR A 265 -5.61 -3.91 1.00
N GLY A 266 -5.30 -4.05 2.28
CA GLY A 266 -5.22 -5.33 2.99
C GLY A 266 -6.54 -5.93 3.44
N TYR A 267 -7.64 -5.13 3.45
CA TYR A 267 -8.94 -5.60 3.94
C TYR A 267 -9.63 -6.52 2.93
N LEU A 268 -9.99 -7.70 3.41
CA LEU A 268 -10.90 -8.62 2.75
C LEU A 268 -11.96 -9.01 3.79
N VAL A 269 -12.89 -8.11 4.06
CA VAL A 269 -13.95 -8.29 5.05
C VAL A 269 -15.29 -8.17 4.35
N GLY A 270 -16.21 -9.10 4.58
CA GLY A 270 -17.50 -9.17 3.92
C GLY A 270 -18.30 -7.88 4.06
N THR A 271 -18.42 -7.35 5.27
CA THR A 271 -19.19 -6.13 5.54
C THR A 271 -18.28 -4.92 5.77
N THR A 272 -18.66 -3.80 5.18
CA THR A 272 -17.91 -2.52 5.29
C THR A 272 -18.11 -1.82 6.63
N ASP A 273 -19.07 -2.21 7.45
CA ASP A 273 -19.34 -1.68 8.79
C ASP A 273 -18.18 -1.88 9.78
N ARG A 274 -17.30 -2.83 9.50
CA ARG A 274 -16.09 -3.08 10.29
C ARG A 274 -14.86 -2.29 9.83
N TRP A 275 -14.99 -1.51 8.76
CA TRP A 275 -13.88 -0.74 8.23
C TRP A 275 -13.71 0.57 9.00
N ASN A 276 -12.46 1.02 9.12
CA ASN A 276 -12.20 2.34 9.70
C ASN A 276 -12.62 3.47 8.75
N SER A 277 -12.85 4.68 9.31
CA SER A 277 -13.36 5.82 8.55
C SER A 277 -12.48 6.22 7.34
N GLY A 278 -11.17 6.08 7.44
CA GLY A 278 -10.27 6.38 6.32
C GLY A 278 -10.44 5.39 5.16
N LYS A 279 -10.65 4.09 5.46
CA LYS A 279 -10.89 3.08 4.43
C LYS A 279 -12.28 3.19 3.80
N LEU A 280 -13.28 3.60 4.56
CA LEU A 280 -14.60 3.92 4.01
C LEU A 280 -14.54 5.14 3.06
N ALA A 281 -13.81 6.19 3.43
CA ALA A 281 -13.60 7.35 2.56
C ALA A 281 -12.82 6.96 1.28
N GLU A 282 -11.77 6.16 1.40
CA GLU A 282 -11.02 5.63 0.24
C GLU A 282 -11.91 4.79 -0.68
N LEU A 283 -12.77 3.94 -0.14
CA LEU A 283 -13.72 3.15 -0.93
C LEU A 283 -14.71 4.03 -1.68
N HIS A 284 -15.25 5.05 -1.01
CA HIS A 284 -16.20 6.00 -1.60
C HIS A 284 -15.59 6.79 -2.79
N ASP A 285 -14.31 7.15 -2.68
CA ASP A 285 -13.61 7.94 -3.69
C ASP A 285 -13.08 7.09 -4.86
N ARG A 286 -13.09 5.76 -4.74
CA ARG A 286 -12.48 4.85 -5.70
C ARG A 286 -13.18 4.89 -7.05
N VAL A 287 -12.38 4.92 -8.11
CA VAL A 287 -12.83 4.81 -9.50
C VAL A 287 -12.40 3.49 -10.13
N THR A 288 -13.14 3.03 -11.14
CA THR A 288 -12.78 1.86 -11.94
C THR A 288 -11.74 2.20 -13.00
N HIS A 289 -10.92 1.23 -13.37
CA HIS A 289 -9.85 1.37 -14.37
C HIS A 289 -10.26 0.75 -15.71
N ILE A 290 -11.38 1.24 -16.25
CA ILE A 290 -11.92 0.73 -17.50
C ILE A 290 -11.29 1.47 -18.67
N ASP A 291 -10.83 0.73 -19.68
CA ASP A 291 -10.47 1.29 -20.97
C ASP A 291 -11.79 1.66 -21.70
N THR A 292 -12.25 2.87 -21.49
CA THR A 292 -13.36 3.39 -22.32
C THR A 292 -12.81 3.63 -23.70
N PRO A 293 -13.37 3.03 -24.78
CA PRO A 293 -12.99 3.40 -26.12
C PRO A 293 -13.21 4.92 -26.27
N GLN A 294 -12.16 5.65 -26.60
CA GLN A 294 -12.33 7.05 -26.97
C GLN A 294 -13.30 7.09 -28.15
N LYS A 295 -14.45 7.73 -27.97
CA LYS A 295 -15.40 8.02 -29.02
C LYS A 295 -14.83 9.10 -29.93
#